data_36cd9dc8333a35ba43fddec96a5efa36
#
_entry.id   36cd9dc8333a35ba43fddec96a5efa36
#
_cell.length_a   1.000
_cell.length_b   1.000
_cell.length_c   1.000
_cell.angle_alpha   90.00
_cell.angle_beta   90.00
_cell.angle_gamma   90.00
#
_symmetry.space_group_name_H-M   'P 1'
#
loop_
_entity.id
_entity.type
_entity.pdbx_description
1 polymer ?
#
loop_
_entity_poly.entity_id
_entity_poly.type
_entity_poly.pdbx_seq_one_letter_code
_entity_poly.pdbx_strand_id
1 'polypeptide(L)'
;VYKRQFMEKDELFNLSDLIDEIIGKYNNENITKKILPEVYLNGRKNLIKRCLNNLLENSIKYGNKINIELQKKKTSIIIKVEDDGPGIAESEYDNVFKPFYKIDKGRADSKSSVGLGLSIASDIVRSHGGNIKLNKSNLNGLEVKIFLPV
;
A
#
# COMPACT_ATOMS: atom_id res chain seq x y z
N VAL A 1 8.51 -18.97 -7.55
CA VAL A 1 8.00 -17.67 -7.98
C VAL A 1 8.23 -16.62 -6.93
N TYR A 2 7.84 -16.91 -5.71
CA TYR A 2 8.03 -15.98 -4.60
C TYR A 2 9.51 -15.66 -4.37
N LYS A 3 10.36 -16.66 -4.43
CA LYS A 3 11.80 -16.49 -4.28
C LYS A 3 12.40 -15.61 -5.38
N ARG A 4 11.91 -15.72 -6.60
CA ARG A 4 12.41 -14.91 -7.71
C ARG A 4 12.23 -13.42 -7.46
N GLN A 5 11.13 -13.05 -6.85
CA GLN A 5 10.84 -11.65 -6.61
C GLN A 5 11.84 -11.05 -5.63
N PHE A 6 12.30 -11.84 -4.66
CA PHE A 6 13.31 -11.38 -3.71
C PHE A 6 14.71 -11.36 -4.30
N MET A 7 14.90 -11.94 -5.48
CA MET A 7 16.18 -11.90 -6.18
C MET A 7 16.33 -10.69 -7.09
N GLU A 8 15.30 -9.88 -7.20
CA GLU A 8 15.38 -8.63 -7.93
C GLU A 8 16.43 -7.73 -7.29
N LYS A 9 17.24 -7.08 -8.12
CA LYS A 9 18.32 -6.21 -7.63
C LYS A 9 17.80 -4.81 -7.32
N ASP A 10 18.42 -4.20 -6.33
CA ASP A 10 18.14 -2.81 -6.03
C ASP A 10 18.61 -1.92 -7.17
N GLU A 11 17.80 -0.91 -7.50
CA GLU A 11 18.15 0.11 -8.46
C GLU A 11 17.53 1.43 -8.04
N LEU A 12 18.14 2.51 -8.46
CA LEU A 12 17.57 3.83 -8.21
C LEU A 12 16.49 4.10 -9.25
N PHE A 13 15.28 4.42 -8.79
CA PHE A 13 14.19 4.74 -9.72
C PHE A 13 13.35 5.88 -9.17
N ASN A 14 12.60 6.52 -10.06
CA ASN A 14 11.72 7.63 -9.70
C ASN A 14 10.41 7.08 -9.15
N LEU A 15 10.24 7.12 -7.84
CA LEU A 15 9.05 6.61 -7.17
C LEU A 15 7.83 7.45 -7.50
N SER A 16 8.00 8.77 -7.66
CA SER A 16 6.90 9.65 -8.02
C SER A 16 6.27 9.24 -9.36
N ASP A 17 7.11 8.98 -10.35
CA ASP A 17 6.62 8.52 -11.66
C ASP A 17 5.99 7.16 -11.58
N LEU A 18 6.53 6.26 -10.77
CA LEU A 18 5.95 4.93 -10.60
C LEU A 18 4.54 5.01 -10.02
N ILE A 19 4.35 5.83 -9.02
CA ILE A 19 3.02 6.02 -8.41
C ILE A 19 2.05 6.61 -9.42
N ASP A 20 2.46 7.62 -10.15
CA ASP A 20 1.61 8.22 -11.19
C ASP A 20 1.22 7.20 -12.26
N GLU A 21 2.16 6.36 -12.68
CA GLU A 21 1.90 5.31 -13.64
C GLU A 21 0.86 4.32 -13.12
N ILE A 22 1.00 3.90 -11.87
CA ILE A 22 0.07 2.96 -11.25
C ILE A 22 -1.32 3.55 -11.16
N ILE A 23 -1.44 4.79 -10.68
CA ILE A 23 -2.73 5.46 -10.56
C ILE A 23 -3.41 5.58 -11.92
N GLY A 24 -2.63 5.92 -12.94
CA GLY A 24 -3.16 6.09 -14.29
C GLY A 24 -3.82 4.84 -14.87
N LYS A 25 -3.36 3.67 -14.44
CA LYS A 25 -3.93 2.41 -14.95
C LYS A 25 -5.33 2.12 -14.44
N TYR A 26 -5.70 2.67 -13.29
CA TYR A 26 -7.01 2.40 -12.71
C TYR A 26 -8.12 3.25 -13.33
N ASN A 27 -7.76 4.37 -13.97
CA ASN A 27 -8.71 5.25 -14.65
C ASN A 27 -9.94 5.51 -13.78
N ASN A 28 -9.71 5.83 -12.51
CA ASN A 28 -10.75 6.01 -11.52
C ASN A 28 -10.79 7.47 -11.09
N GLU A 29 -11.89 8.15 -11.38
CA GLU A 29 -12.07 9.56 -11.07
C GLU A 29 -12.11 9.86 -9.58
N ASN A 30 -12.34 8.84 -8.76
CA ASN A 30 -12.44 9.00 -7.32
C ASN A 30 -11.10 8.89 -6.61
N ILE A 31 -10.03 8.70 -7.35
CA ILE A 31 -8.68 8.69 -6.78
C ILE A 31 -8.13 10.11 -6.85
N THR A 32 -7.87 10.69 -5.68
CA THR A 32 -7.15 11.96 -5.58
C THR A 32 -5.70 11.68 -5.21
N LYS A 33 -4.80 12.52 -5.70
CA LYS A 33 -3.38 12.30 -5.45
C LYS A 33 -2.68 13.58 -5.07
N LYS A 34 -1.69 13.44 -4.20
CA LYS A 34 -0.79 14.52 -3.82
C LYS A 34 0.61 13.95 -3.80
N ILE A 35 1.25 13.97 -4.95
CA ILE A 35 2.50 13.28 -5.18
C ILE A 35 3.64 14.28 -5.29
N LEU A 36 4.55 14.27 -4.32
CA LEU A 36 5.76 15.08 -4.38
C LEU A 36 6.58 14.62 -5.58
N PRO A 37 6.96 15.52 -6.51
CA PRO A 37 7.73 15.11 -7.69
C PRO A 37 9.16 14.77 -7.36
N GLU A 38 9.77 13.97 -8.22
CA GLU A 38 11.20 13.64 -8.17
C GLU A 38 11.66 13.05 -6.84
N VAL A 39 10.85 12.15 -6.29
CA VAL A 39 11.27 11.33 -5.15
C VAL A 39 11.86 10.05 -5.69
N TYR A 40 13.14 9.83 -5.41
CA TYR A 40 13.86 8.65 -5.88
C TYR A 40 14.04 7.66 -4.74
N LEU A 41 13.91 6.39 -5.08
CA LEU A 41 14.09 5.30 -4.13
C LEU A 41 15.10 4.32 -4.71
N ASN A 42 16.04 3.91 -3.86
CA ASN A 42 16.93 2.81 -4.21
C ASN A 42 16.31 1.53 -3.67
N GLY A 43 15.78 0.73 -4.56
CA GLY A 43 15.06 -0.47 -4.15
C GLY A 43 14.69 -1.35 -5.31
N ARG A 44 13.81 -2.28 -5.05
CA ARG A 44 13.36 -3.24 -6.07
C ARG A 44 12.03 -2.77 -6.63
N LYS A 45 12.12 -2.14 -7.79
CA LYS A 45 11.01 -1.43 -8.42
C LYS A 45 9.77 -2.31 -8.59
N ASN A 46 9.95 -3.55 -9.06
CA ASN A 46 8.81 -4.43 -9.32
C ASN A 46 8.13 -4.88 -8.03
N LEU A 47 8.89 -5.07 -6.96
CA LEU A 47 8.30 -5.38 -5.66
C LEU A 47 7.52 -4.20 -5.10
N ILE A 48 8.08 -3.01 -5.20
CA ILE A 48 7.38 -1.80 -4.75
C ILE A 48 6.10 -1.61 -5.56
N LYS A 49 6.16 -1.83 -6.87
CA LYS A 49 4.99 -1.75 -7.73
C LYS A 49 3.91 -2.73 -7.28
N ARG A 50 4.30 -3.96 -6.96
CA ARG A 50 3.35 -4.97 -6.46
C ARG A 50 2.73 -4.56 -5.13
N CYS A 51 3.54 -4.03 -4.23
CA CYS A 51 3.05 -3.53 -2.94
C CYS A 51 1.98 -2.46 -3.14
N LEU A 52 2.28 -1.47 -3.95
CA LEU A 52 1.37 -0.35 -4.19
C LEU A 52 0.09 -0.79 -4.90
N ASN A 53 0.20 -1.68 -5.87
CA ASN A 53 -0.98 -2.24 -6.53
C ASN A 53 -1.88 -2.97 -5.54
N ASN A 54 -1.29 -3.77 -4.65
CA ASN A 54 -2.07 -4.49 -3.64
C ASN A 54 -2.84 -3.53 -2.74
N LEU A 55 -2.20 -2.44 -2.32
CA LEU A 55 -2.85 -1.45 -1.46
C LEU A 55 -3.96 -0.71 -2.20
N LEU A 56 -3.72 -0.34 -3.44
CA LEU A 56 -4.74 0.35 -4.25
C LEU A 56 -5.92 -0.54 -4.55
N GLU A 57 -5.66 -1.79 -4.90
CA GLU A 57 -6.74 -2.74 -5.17
C GLU A 57 -7.64 -2.92 -3.95
N ASN A 58 -7.04 -3.01 -2.77
CA ASN A 58 -7.81 -3.09 -1.54
C ASN A 58 -8.66 -1.84 -1.33
N SER A 59 -8.08 -0.67 -1.51
CA SER A 59 -8.80 0.58 -1.32
C SER A 59 -9.96 0.72 -2.30
N ILE A 60 -9.75 0.35 -3.56
CA ILE A 60 -10.80 0.40 -4.59
C ILE A 60 -11.91 -0.58 -4.28
N LYS A 61 -11.55 -1.76 -3.76
CA LYS A 61 -12.52 -2.80 -3.46
C LYS A 61 -13.47 -2.42 -2.33
N TYR A 62 -12.98 -1.69 -1.33
CA TYR A 62 -13.74 -1.38 -0.12
C TYR A 62 -14.21 0.06 -0.03
N GLY A 63 -13.59 0.98 -0.74
CA GLY A 63 -13.92 2.39 -0.67
C GLY A 63 -14.39 2.95 -2.00
N ASN A 64 -15.04 4.10 -1.94
CA ASN A 64 -15.44 4.85 -3.12
C ASN A 64 -14.48 6.00 -3.41
N LYS A 65 -13.98 6.64 -2.35
CA LYS A 65 -13.02 7.73 -2.47
C LYS A 65 -11.68 7.27 -1.94
N ILE A 66 -10.63 7.53 -2.69
CA ILE A 66 -9.29 7.10 -2.35
C ILE A 66 -8.36 8.29 -2.48
N ASN A 67 -7.46 8.46 -1.51
CA ASN A 67 -6.45 9.50 -1.55
C ASN A 67 -5.06 8.88 -1.41
N ILE A 68 -4.14 9.28 -2.28
CA ILE A 68 -2.77 8.80 -2.26
C ILE A 68 -1.84 9.99 -2.10
N GLU A 69 -0.92 9.89 -1.15
CA GLU A 69 0.08 10.93 -0.95
C GLU A 69 1.48 10.35 -0.92
N LEU A 70 2.40 11.10 -1.48
CA LEU A 70 3.83 10.80 -1.39
C LEU A 70 4.53 12.01 -0.82
N GLN A 71 5.25 11.80 0.27
CA GLN A 71 6.02 12.84 0.94
C GLN A 71 7.43 12.33 1.20
N LYS A 72 8.36 13.26 1.38
CA LYS A 72 9.73 12.91 1.75
C LYS A 72 10.16 13.77 2.92
N LYS A 73 10.67 13.13 3.95
CA LYS A 73 11.26 13.79 5.10
C LYS A 73 12.75 13.49 5.14
N LYS A 74 13.49 14.05 6.12
CA LYS A 74 14.94 13.91 6.17
C LYS A 74 15.42 12.46 6.10
N THR A 75 14.76 11.57 6.82
CA THR A 75 15.20 10.18 6.94
C THR A 75 14.27 9.16 6.35
N SER A 76 13.13 9.59 5.81
CA SER A 76 12.14 8.65 5.32
C SER A 76 11.31 9.20 4.17
N ILE A 77 10.89 8.29 3.32
CA ILE A 77 9.88 8.52 2.30
C ILE A 77 8.58 7.97 2.88
N ILE A 78 7.49 8.73 2.76
CA ILE A 78 6.20 8.33 3.31
C ILE A 78 5.18 8.23 2.18
N ILE A 79 4.55 7.07 2.06
CA ILE A 79 3.45 6.85 1.13
C ILE A 79 2.21 6.57 1.96
N LYS A 80 1.15 7.32 1.69
CA LYS A 80 -0.12 7.15 2.40
C LYS A 80 -1.20 6.82 1.38
N VAL A 81 -1.94 5.74 1.64
CA VAL A 81 -3.11 5.36 0.86
C VAL A 81 -4.28 5.28 1.81
N GLU A 82 -5.31 6.08 1.57
CA GLU A 82 -6.48 6.07 2.44
C GLU A 82 -7.76 6.02 1.64
N ASP A 83 -8.81 5.50 2.27
CA ASP A 83 -10.10 5.33 1.63
C ASP A 83 -11.25 5.69 2.58
N ASP A 84 -12.46 5.74 2.03
CA ASP A 84 -13.67 6.01 2.78
C ASP A 84 -14.51 4.74 3.01
N GLY A 85 -13.88 3.58 2.94
CA GLY A 85 -14.55 2.31 3.16
C GLY A 85 -14.93 2.07 4.60
N PRO A 86 -15.30 0.83 4.95
CA PRO A 86 -15.71 0.53 6.32
C PRO A 86 -14.59 0.60 7.34
N GLY A 87 -13.34 0.65 6.88
CA GLY A 87 -12.20 0.64 7.79
C GLY A 87 -11.99 -0.71 8.45
N ILE A 88 -11.07 -0.72 9.40
CA ILE A 88 -10.70 -1.92 10.15
C ILE A 88 -10.69 -1.53 11.63
N ALA A 89 -11.21 -2.38 12.49
CA ALA A 89 -11.14 -2.13 13.93
C ALA A 89 -9.68 -2.09 14.37
N GLU A 90 -9.34 -1.16 15.24
CA GLU A 90 -7.98 -1.00 15.72
C GLU A 90 -7.41 -2.30 16.31
N SER A 91 -8.26 -3.07 16.98
CA SER A 91 -7.87 -4.36 17.55
C SER A 91 -7.43 -5.38 16.50
N GLU A 92 -7.77 -5.14 15.24
CA GLU A 92 -7.43 -6.05 14.14
C GLU A 92 -6.18 -5.62 13.37
N TYR A 93 -5.61 -4.46 13.68
CA TYR A 93 -4.50 -3.93 12.88
C TYR A 93 -3.32 -4.88 12.76
N ASP A 94 -2.96 -5.57 13.84
CA ASP A 94 -1.85 -6.51 13.78
C ASP A 94 -2.23 -7.80 13.06
N ASN A 95 -3.47 -8.21 13.20
CA ASN A 95 -3.94 -9.47 12.64
C ASN A 95 -4.03 -9.44 11.11
N VAL A 96 -4.40 -8.29 10.54
CA VAL A 96 -4.62 -8.21 9.09
C VAL A 96 -3.34 -8.35 8.28
N PHE A 97 -2.18 -8.26 8.91
CA PHE A 97 -0.91 -8.51 8.25
C PHE A 97 -0.54 -9.98 8.20
N LYS A 98 -1.28 -10.83 8.90
CA LYS A 98 -1.04 -12.28 8.86
C LYS A 98 -1.59 -12.85 7.56
N PRO A 99 -0.85 -13.76 6.91
CA PRO A 99 -1.33 -14.36 5.66
C PRO A 99 -2.68 -15.06 5.87
N PHE A 100 -3.58 -14.85 4.91
CA PHE A 100 -4.91 -15.48 4.89
C PHE A 100 -5.83 -15.11 6.04
N TYR A 101 -5.48 -14.12 6.84
CA TYR A 101 -6.36 -13.67 7.91
C TYR A 101 -7.58 -12.95 7.31
N LYS A 102 -8.76 -13.25 7.82
CA LYS A 102 -10.01 -12.62 7.39
C LYS A 102 -10.63 -11.90 8.58
N ILE A 103 -10.99 -10.63 8.38
CA ILE A 103 -11.58 -9.82 9.44
C ILE A 103 -13.03 -10.22 9.70
N ASP A 104 -13.81 -10.35 8.65
CA ASP A 104 -15.25 -10.62 8.75
C ASP A 104 -15.54 -12.03 8.31
N LYS A 105 -15.80 -12.89 9.27
CA LYS A 105 -16.07 -14.29 9.02
C LYS A 105 -17.43 -14.54 8.37
N GLY A 106 -18.35 -13.58 8.51
CA GLY A 106 -19.66 -13.67 7.87
C GLY A 106 -19.63 -13.37 6.39
N ARG A 107 -18.53 -12.81 5.89
CA ARG A 107 -18.34 -12.49 4.49
C ARG A 107 -17.35 -13.45 3.86
N ALA A 108 -17.69 -14.71 3.86
CA ALA A 108 -16.81 -15.73 3.28
C ALA A 108 -16.87 -15.71 1.76
N ASP A 109 -16.74 -14.55 1.16
CA ASP A 109 -16.85 -14.37 -0.27
C ASP A 109 -15.52 -13.88 -0.87
N SER A 110 -15.63 -13.23 -2.00
CA SER A 110 -14.51 -12.72 -2.78
C SER A 110 -13.55 -11.81 -2.01
N LYS A 111 -13.94 -11.34 -0.85
CA LYS A 111 -13.14 -10.36 -0.10
C LYS A 111 -12.07 -11.00 0.77
N SER A 112 -11.99 -12.30 0.75
CA SER A 112 -11.03 -13.04 1.55
C SER A 112 -9.58 -12.76 1.18
N SER A 113 -9.32 -12.22 0.00
CA SER A 113 -7.95 -11.94 -0.46
C SER A 113 -7.28 -10.76 0.25
N VAL A 114 -8.02 -9.99 1.04
CA VAL A 114 -7.48 -8.81 1.72
C VAL A 114 -6.29 -9.14 2.60
N GLY A 115 -6.42 -10.17 3.42
CA GLY A 115 -5.34 -10.55 4.33
C GLY A 115 -4.06 -10.90 3.59
N LEU A 116 -4.16 -11.53 2.43
CA LEU A 116 -2.99 -11.88 1.65
C LEU A 116 -2.34 -10.62 1.06
N GLY A 117 -3.14 -9.70 0.56
CA GLY A 117 -2.63 -8.46 -0.01
C GLY A 117 -1.84 -7.62 0.99
N LEU A 118 -2.36 -7.47 2.20
CA LEU A 118 -1.67 -6.70 3.24
C LEU A 118 -0.42 -7.40 3.74
N SER A 119 -0.43 -8.72 3.86
CA SER A 119 0.76 -9.45 4.29
C SER A 119 1.88 -9.33 3.28
N ILE A 120 1.57 -9.42 2.00
CA ILE A 120 2.57 -9.27 0.94
C ILE A 120 3.12 -7.85 0.94
N ALA A 121 2.26 -6.85 1.05
CA ALA A 121 2.71 -5.45 1.10
C ALA A 121 3.64 -5.22 2.29
N SER A 122 3.29 -5.75 3.45
CA SER A 122 4.12 -5.63 4.63
C SER A 122 5.50 -6.28 4.45
N ASP A 123 5.52 -7.48 3.87
CA ASP A 123 6.78 -8.18 3.63
C ASP A 123 7.69 -7.39 2.68
N ILE A 124 7.12 -6.82 1.64
CA ILE A 124 7.88 -6.02 0.68
C ILE A 124 8.47 -4.78 1.36
N VAL A 125 7.65 -4.07 2.12
CA VAL A 125 8.11 -2.86 2.82
C VAL A 125 9.23 -3.21 3.78
N ARG A 126 9.08 -4.28 4.55
CA ARG A 126 10.10 -4.70 5.51
C ARG A 126 11.39 -5.14 4.83
N SER A 127 11.28 -5.78 3.67
CA SER A 127 12.46 -6.18 2.91
C SER A 127 13.26 -4.99 2.40
N HIS A 128 12.65 -3.81 2.38
CA HIS A 128 13.31 -2.55 2.03
C HIS A 128 13.76 -1.76 3.27
N GLY A 129 13.69 -2.37 4.43
CA GLY A 129 14.07 -1.71 5.68
C GLY A 129 13.03 -0.72 6.20
N GLY A 130 11.81 -0.80 5.68
CA GLY A 130 10.75 0.13 6.03
C GLY A 130 9.76 -0.44 7.03
N ASN A 131 8.70 0.31 7.24
CA ASN A 131 7.64 -0.04 8.15
C ASN A 131 6.29 0.33 7.55
N ILE A 132 5.24 -0.36 7.98
CA ILE A 132 3.88 -0.11 7.52
C ILE A 132 2.96 0.01 8.74
N LYS A 133 2.10 1.03 8.72
CA LYS A 133 1.19 1.30 9.83
C LYS A 133 -0.22 1.53 9.32
N LEU A 134 -1.18 1.12 10.11
CA LEU A 134 -2.59 1.34 9.84
C LEU A 134 -3.15 2.36 10.81
N ASN A 135 -4.04 3.20 10.31
CA ASN A 135 -4.78 4.16 11.11
C ASN A 135 -6.17 4.34 10.54
N LYS A 136 -7.03 5.01 11.28
CA LYS A 136 -8.31 5.43 10.75
C LYS A 136 -8.07 6.59 9.79
N SER A 137 -8.69 6.52 8.61
CA SER A 137 -8.57 7.57 7.62
C SER A 137 -9.38 8.81 8.00
N ASN A 138 -8.92 9.98 7.57
CA ASN A 138 -9.73 11.19 7.63
C ASN A 138 -10.98 11.10 6.75
N LEU A 139 -11.00 10.16 5.82
CA LEU A 139 -12.16 9.85 4.98
C LEU A 139 -13.09 8.83 5.65
N ASN A 140 -12.84 8.48 6.89
CA ASN A 140 -13.60 7.53 7.73
C ASN A 140 -13.35 6.05 7.42
N GLY A 141 -12.47 5.72 6.51
CA GLY A 141 -12.08 4.35 6.22
C GLY A 141 -10.74 4.00 6.80
N LEU A 142 -9.92 3.32 6.03
CA LEU A 142 -8.60 2.87 6.44
C LEU A 142 -7.50 3.74 5.84
N GLU A 143 -6.50 4.05 6.63
CA GLU A 143 -5.28 4.70 6.19
C GLU A 143 -4.12 3.71 6.33
N VAL A 144 -3.43 3.45 5.23
CA VAL A 144 -2.20 2.64 5.22
C VAL A 144 -1.05 3.58 4.97
N LYS A 145 -0.10 3.61 5.89
CA LYS A 145 1.05 4.49 5.78
C LYS A 145 2.33 3.67 5.73
N ILE A 146 3.10 3.88 4.67
CA ILE A 146 4.36 3.19 4.43
C ILE A 146 5.49 4.15 4.69
N PHE A 147 6.50 3.70 5.45
CA PHE A 147 7.72 4.44 5.72
C PHE A 147 8.87 3.68 5.10
N LEU A 148 9.62 4.32 4.21
CA LEU A 148 10.80 3.72 3.58
C LEU A 148 12.01 4.59 3.92
N PRO A 149 13.17 3.98 4.22
CA PRO A 149 14.36 4.77 4.49
C PRO A 149 14.86 5.48 3.23
N VAL A 150 15.38 6.67 3.43
CA VAL A 150 15.95 7.45 2.33
C VAL A 150 17.35 6.97 2.02
#